data_d9c6f7fed1a42f52b256262897294f20
#
_entry.id   d9c6f7fed1a42f52b256262897294f20
#
_cell.length_a   1.000
_cell.length_b   1.000
_cell.length_c   1.000
_cell.angle_alpha   90.00
_cell.angle_beta   90.00
_cell.angle_gamma   90.00
#
_symmetry.space_group_name_H-M   'P 1'
#
loop_
_entity.id
_entity.type
_entity.pdbx_description
1 polymer ?
#
loop_
_entity_poly.entity_id
_entity_poly.type
_entity_poly.pdbx_seq_one_letter_code
_entity_poly.pdbx_strand_id
1 'polypeptide(L)'
;MYVPTHDRRDFSERGVAAEGDDARAWLKNHGVTVASSGSFLRCFGDVLGSEELTLSRVWHSARHVERRGVPGGAVLSLLVEGTLTVRFGDGREIDVDEGGGFVHWSLAPPPVTVLSEGRCGTLEVAVGREFLERFFAWTGTGVTPIPPGLATTRILLATAITTLATSIETTDPTWISVRSMIESGVSAVLAETGPALHPSVPVTALRLLRDAHALIERECRDVSFDVRALATALSVSMTTLYAAFERSESTPAQAIRLARVGLARRMLERRITPTAADHEAIAELAGFPSAASMLKALRADPHRRSQRTAC
;
A
#
# COMPACT_ATOMS: atom_id res chain seq x y z
N MET A 1 -16.32 8.75 -15.22
CA MET A 1 -15.06 8.00 -15.34
C MET A 1 -14.28 8.32 -14.07
N TYR A 2 -14.19 7.36 -13.11
CA TYR A 2 -13.47 7.55 -11.86
C TYR A 2 -11.97 7.48 -12.17
N VAL A 3 -11.27 8.60 -12.06
CA VAL A 3 -9.81 8.64 -11.99
C VAL A 3 -9.51 8.56 -10.49
N PRO A 4 -8.95 7.44 -9.99
CA PRO A 4 -8.53 7.36 -8.60
C PRO A 4 -7.52 8.48 -8.35
N THR A 5 -7.55 9.07 -7.17
CA THR A 5 -6.51 10.03 -6.70
C THR A 5 -5.09 9.47 -6.81
N HIS A 6 -4.94 8.16 -6.98
CA HIS A 6 -3.69 7.46 -7.24
C HIS A 6 -3.06 7.70 -8.62
N ASP A 7 -3.73 8.44 -9.52
CA ASP A 7 -3.16 8.82 -10.81
C ASP A 7 -2.39 10.16 -10.73
N ARG A 8 -2.38 10.79 -9.56
CA ARG A 8 -1.60 12.02 -9.30
C ARG A 8 -0.27 11.64 -8.70
N ARG A 9 0.83 12.01 -9.35
CA ARG A 9 2.20 11.69 -8.91
C ARG A 9 2.51 12.18 -7.50
N ASP A 10 2.06 13.41 -7.17
CA ASP A 10 2.17 14.03 -5.85
C ASP A 10 1.00 14.97 -5.64
N PHE A 11 0.36 14.90 -4.47
CA PHE A 11 -0.76 15.78 -4.15
C PHE A 11 -0.88 15.99 -2.64
N SER A 12 -1.39 17.16 -2.28
CA SER A 12 -1.68 17.55 -0.90
C SER A 12 -2.97 18.36 -0.88
N GLU A 13 -3.90 17.97 -0.05
CA GLU A 13 -5.13 18.71 0.24
C GLU A 13 -5.24 18.82 1.76
N ARG A 14 -5.30 20.04 2.29
CA ARG A 14 -5.28 20.30 3.73
C ARG A 14 -6.48 21.14 4.13
N GLY A 15 -7.04 20.83 5.33
CA GLY A 15 -8.12 21.62 5.93
C GLY A 15 -9.36 21.67 5.05
N VAL A 16 -9.62 20.66 4.25
CA VAL A 16 -10.83 20.61 3.42
C VAL A 16 -12.03 20.53 4.32
N ALA A 17 -12.99 21.45 4.11
CA ALA A 17 -14.30 21.44 4.76
C ALA A 17 -15.34 21.59 3.65
N ALA A 18 -16.22 20.59 3.50
CA ALA A 18 -17.21 20.57 2.45
C ALA A 18 -18.57 20.06 2.96
N GLU A 19 -19.64 20.48 2.28
CA GLU A 19 -21.01 20.16 2.65
C GLU A 19 -21.82 19.76 1.39
N GLY A 20 -22.86 18.97 1.59
CA GLY A 20 -23.80 18.58 0.53
C GLY A 20 -23.13 17.86 -0.64
N ASP A 21 -23.33 18.39 -1.85
CA ASP A 21 -22.80 17.78 -3.08
C ASP A 21 -21.28 17.94 -3.21
N ASP A 22 -20.69 19.03 -2.70
CA ASP A 22 -19.25 19.21 -2.65
C ASP A 22 -18.59 18.19 -1.76
N ALA A 23 -19.18 17.91 -0.58
CA ALA A 23 -18.72 16.83 0.29
C ALA A 23 -18.81 15.46 -0.38
N ARG A 24 -19.91 15.20 -1.10
CA ARG A 24 -20.11 13.96 -1.86
C ARG A 24 -19.07 13.80 -2.96
N ALA A 25 -18.79 14.88 -3.70
CA ALA A 25 -17.80 14.89 -4.76
C ALA A 25 -16.38 14.66 -4.21
N TRP A 26 -16.03 15.37 -3.13
CA TRP A 26 -14.71 15.20 -2.49
C TRP A 26 -14.50 13.78 -1.96
N LEU A 27 -15.46 13.24 -1.20
CA LEU A 27 -15.41 11.88 -0.69
C LEU A 27 -15.26 10.86 -1.82
N LYS A 28 -16.01 11.03 -2.93
CA LYS A 28 -15.93 10.15 -4.09
C LYS A 28 -14.55 10.17 -4.74
N ASN A 29 -13.92 11.35 -4.82
CA ASN A 29 -12.56 11.49 -5.32
C ASN A 29 -11.52 10.77 -4.44
N HIS A 30 -11.86 10.51 -3.18
CA HIS A 30 -11.00 9.79 -2.22
C HIS A 30 -11.48 8.35 -1.96
N GLY A 31 -12.20 7.76 -2.90
CA GLY A 31 -12.60 6.35 -2.86
C GLY A 31 -13.78 6.03 -1.94
N VAL A 32 -14.49 7.06 -1.42
CA VAL A 32 -15.67 6.92 -0.58
C VAL A 32 -16.92 7.30 -1.36
N THR A 33 -17.77 6.33 -1.70
CA THR A 33 -19.05 6.59 -2.34
C THR A 33 -20.14 6.63 -1.27
N VAL A 34 -20.81 7.76 -1.12
CA VAL A 34 -21.89 7.92 -0.14
C VAL A 34 -23.18 7.33 -0.71
N ALA A 35 -23.66 6.23 -0.13
CA ALA A 35 -24.92 5.59 -0.48
C ALA A 35 -26.11 6.25 0.26
N SER A 36 -25.94 6.58 1.54
CA SER A 36 -26.90 7.41 2.27
C SER A 36 -26.21 8.34 3.26
N SER A 37 -26.68 9.56 3.32
CA SER A 37 -26.35 10.53 4.36
C SER A 37 -27.64 10.82 5.13
N GLY A 38 -27.55 11.15 6.40
CA GLY A 38 -28.68 11.73 7.12
C GLY A 38 -29.17 13.01 6.44
N SER A 39 -29.79 13.90 7.17
CA SER A 39 -30.37 15.14 6.64
C SER A 39 -29.38 16.08 5.94
N PHE A 40 -28.09 16.02 6.33
CA PHE A 40 -27.07 16.89 5.77
C PHE A 40 -25.68 16.22 5.79
N LEU A 41 -25.06 16.11 4.63
CA LEU A 41 -23.71 15.56 4.51
C LEU A 41 -22.67 16.65 4.77
N ARG A 42 -21.74 16.36 5.67
CA ARG A 42 -20.54 17.16 5.92
C ARG A 42 -19.31 16.27 5.87
N CYS A 43 -18.21 16.81 5.40
CA CYS A 43 -16.92 16.17 5.54
C CYS A 43 -15.82 17.18 5.85
N PHE A 44 -14.80 16.70 6.56
CA PHE A 44 -13.54 17.38 6.79
C PHE A 44 -12.44 16.40 6.43
N GLY A 45 -11.34 16.89 5.84
CA GLY A 45 -10.27 15.99 5.49
C GLY A 45 -8.95 16.66 5.20
N ASP A 46 -7.91 15.88 5.40
CA ASP A 46 -6.56 16.15 4.96
C ASP A 46 -6.06 14.94 4.19
N VAL A 47 -5.42 15.17 3.08
CA VAL A 47 -4.83 14.12 2.25
C VAL A 47 -3.44 14.54 1.83
N LEU A 48 -2.50 13.64 1.98
CA LEU A 48 -1.12 13.78 1.52
C LEU A 48 -0.72 12.50 0.82
N GLY A 49 -0.30 12.56 -0.42
CA GLY A 49 -0.04 11.35 -1.15
C GLY A 49 0.92 11.47 -2.31
N SER A 50 1.52 10.33 -2.60
CA SER A 50 2.27 10.03 -3.80
C SER A 50 1.69 8.77 -4.46
N GLU A 51 2.22 8.39 -5.63
CA GLU A 51 1.80 7.20 -6.37
C GLU A 51 1.81 5.91 -5.52
N GLU A 52 2.73 5.80 -4.55
CA GLU A 52 2.97 4.57 -3.80
C GLU A 52 2.34 4.56 -2.41
N LEU A 53 2.11 5.74 -1.82
CA LEU A 53 1.56 5.90 -0.48
C LEU A 53 0.66 7.12 -0.40
N THR A 54 -0.57 6.91 0.04
CA THR A 54 -1.49 8.00 0.38
C THR A 54 -1.86 7.92 1.84
N LEU A 55 -1.72 9.03 2.52
CA LEU A 55 -2.13 9.24 3.90
C LEU A 55 -3.33 10.17 3.90
N SER A 56 -4.43 9.78 4.51
CA SER A 56 -5.60 10.63 4.64
C SER A 56 -6.22 10.55 6.01
N ARG A 57 -6.73 11.68 6.48
CA ARG A 57 -7.60 11.77 7.65
C ARG A 57 -8.94 12.32 7.14
N VAL A 58 -9.99 11.52 7.32
CA VAL A 58 -11.32 11.86 6.82
C VAL A 58 -12.32 11.75 7.95
N TRP A 59 -13.08 12.79 8.13
CA TRP A 59 -14.25 12.81 9.00
C TRP A 59 -15.49 13.11 8.16
N HIS A 60 -16.57 12.36 8.35
CA HIS A 60 -17.81 12.59 7.64
C HIS A 60 -19.06 12.22 8.48
N SER A 61 -20.20 12.79 8.10
CA SER A 61 -21.49 12.51 8.71
C SER A 61 -22.35 11.50 7.91
N ALA A 62 -21.79 10.86 6.89
CA ALA A 62 -22.51 9.84 6.13
C ALA A 62 -22.71 8.59 6.99
N ARG A 63 -23.93 8.01 6.90
CA ARG A 63 -24.29 6.78 7.64
C ARG A 63 -23.99 5.50 6.87
N HIS A 64 -23.95 5.57 5.56
CA HIS A 64 -23.71 4.42 4.70
C HIS A 64 -22.80 4.85 3.55
N VAL A 65 -21.61 4.29 3.52
CA VAL A 65 -20.65 4.53 2.46
C VAL A 65 -20.12 3.22 1.90
N GLU A 66 -19.76 3.25 0.62
CA GLU A 66 -18.99 2.20 -0.02
C GLU A 66 -17.54 2.64 -0.13
N ARG A 67 -16.63 1.81 0.35
CA ARG A 67 -15.18 2.03 0.25
C ARG A 67 -14.61 1.16 -0.84
N ARG A 68 -13.87 1.78 -1.75
CA ARG A 68 -13.10 1.06 -2.77
C ARG A 68 -11.68 0.83 -2.27
N GLY A 69 -11.15 -0.34 -2.56
CA GLY A 69 -9.73 -0.63 -2.35
C GLY A 69 -8.87 -0.05 -3.45
N VAL A 70 -7.56 -0.10 -3.24
CA VAL A 70 -6.54 0.28 -4.22
C VAL A 70 -6.19 -0.95 -5.05
N PRO A 71 -6.36 -0.94 -6.38
CA PRO A 71 -6.03 -2.09 -7.20
C PRO A 71 -4.58 -2.54 -7.02
N GLY A 72 -4.39 -3.80 -6.61
CA GLY A 72 -3.07 -4.36 -6.35
C GLY A 72 -2.40 -3.87 -5.05
N GLY A 73 -3.07 -3.04 -4.28
CA GLY A 73 -2.58 -2.48 -3.03
C GLY A 73 -3.39 -2.91 -1.81
N ALA A 74 -3.28 -2.14 -0.73
CA ALA A 74 -4.10 -2.27 0.47
C ALA A 74 -4.46 -0.89 1.02
N VAL A 75 -5.62 -0.81 1.67
CA VAL A 75 -6.02 0.36 2.46
C VAL A 75 -6.15 -0.06 3.91
N LEU A 76 -5.33 0.51 4.76
CA LEU A 76 -5.43 0.41 6.20
C LEU A 76 -6.34 1.55 6.68
N SER A 77 -7.51 1.23 7.22
CA SER A 77 -8.45 2.19 7.77
C SER A 77 -8.50 2.04 9.29
N LEU A 78 -8.08 3.06 10.01
CA LEU A 78 -8.07 3.11 11.47
C LEU A 78 -9.14 4.07 11.97
N LEU A 79 -9.97 3.62 12.88
CA LEU A 79 -11.05 4.42 13.44
C LEU A 79 -10.52 5.34 14.55
N VAL A 80 -10.69 6.63 14.38
CA VAL A 80 -10.25 7.68 15.31
C VAL A 80 -11.41 8.19 16.16
N GLU A 81 -12.63 8.22 15.59
CA GLU A 81 -13.84 8.70 16.27
C GLU A 81 -15.06 7.94 15.77
N GLY A 82 -15.91 7.49 16.68
CA GLY A 82 -17.19 6.85 16.39
C GLY A 82 -17.13 5.32 16.46
N THR A 83 -18.12 4.68 15.83
CA THR A 83 -18.23 3.23 15.67
C THR A 83 -18.56 2.91 14.22
N LEU A 84 -18.04 1.82 13.71
CA LEU A 84 -18.29 1.36 12.34
C LEU A 84 -18.68 -0.12 12.32
N THR A 85 -19.61 -0.47 11.45
CA THR A 85 -19.81 -1.85 11.02
C THR A 85 -19.39 -1.98 9.56
N VAL A 86 -18.44 -2.85 9.29
CA VAL A 86 -17.95 -3.14 7.93
C VAL A 86 -18.60 -4.40 7.42
N ARG A 87 -19.39 -4.29 6.34
CA ARG A 87 -20.08 -5.41 5.70
C ARG A 87 -19.39 -5.80 4.42
N PHE A 88 -19.19 -7.08 4.25
CA PHE A 88 -18.57 -7.70 3.08
C PHE A 88 -19.59 -8.15 2.05
N GLY A 89 -19.11 -8.36 0.82
CA GLY A 89 -19.97 -8.87 -0.26
C GLY A 89 -20.53 -10.28 -0.03
N ASP A 90 -19.93 -11.07 0.88
CA ASP A 90 -20.40 -12.40 1.30
C ASP A 90 -21.38 -12.35 2.49
N GLY A 91 -21.75 -11.16 2.95
CA GLY A 91 -22.71 -10.94 4.04
C GLY A 91 -22.09 -10.98 5.45
N ARG A 92 -20.79 -11.25 5.59
CA ARG A 92 -20.10 -11.14 6.90
C ARG A 92 -20.01 -9.67 7.31
N GLU A 93 -20.03 -9.45 8.61
CA GLU A 93 -19.86 -8.13 9.21
C GLU A 93 -18.77 -8.17 10.28
N ILE A 94 -18.08 -7.05 10.45
CA ILE A 94 -17.20 -6.80 11.58
C ILE A 94 -17.54 -5.44 12.19
N ASP A 95 -17.56 -5.38 13.51
CA ASP A 95 -17.67 -4.13 14.24
C ASP A 95 -16.26 -3.60 14.54
N VAL A 96 -16.11 -2.30 14.40
CA VAL A 96 -14.84 -1.60 14.59
C VAL A 96 -15.05 -0.49 15.58
N ASP A 97 -14.34 -0.56 16.70
CA ASP A 97 -14.32 0.44 17.75
C ASP A 97 -13.13 1.40 17.60
N GLU A 98 -13.17 2.52 18.31
CA GLU A 98 -12.07 3.50 18.34
C GLU A 98 -10.71 2.84 18.68
N GLY A 99 -9.69 3.22 17.94
CA GLY A 99 -8.35 2.66 18.05
C GLY A 99 -8.16 1.29 17.38
N GLY A 100 -9.25 0.69 16.88
CA GLY A 100 -9.24 -0.45 15.98
C GLY A 100 -9.34 -0.02 14.53
N GLY A 101 -9.56 -0.99 13.64
CA GLY A 101 -9.66 -0.71 12.21
C GLY A 101 -9.80 -1.96 11.37
N PHE A 102 -9.52 -1.81 10.11
CA PHE A 102 -9.47 -2.92 9.16
C PHE A 102 -8.49 -2.65 8.03
N VAL A 103 -7.99 -3.73 7.44
CA VAL A 103 -7.23 -3.69 6.19
C VAL A 103 -8.12 -4.18 5.07
N HIS A 104 -8.29 -3.37 4.06
CA HIS A 104 -8.96 -3.76 2.82
C HIS A 104 -7.91 -4.13 1.77
N TRP A 105 -7.74 -5.41 1.55
CA TRP A 105 -6.81 -5.96 0.55
C TRP A 105 -7.46 -6.00 -0.82
N SER A 106 -6.72 -5.64 -1.85
CA SER A 106 -7.30 -5.57 -3.18
C SER A 106 -6.40 -6.06 -4.29
N LEU A 107 -6.74 -7.20 -4.86
CA LEU A 107 -6.33 -7.52 -6.24
C LEU A 107 -7.37 -7.05 -7.28
N ALA A 108 -8.63 -6.99 -6.95
CA ALA A 108 -9.77 -6.33 -7.63
C ALA A 108 -11.03 -6.57 -6.79
N PRO A 109 -11.21 -5.92 -5.65
CA PRO A 109 -12.30 -6.27 -4.75
C PRO A 109 -13.59 -5.62 -5.15
N PRO A 110 -14.69 -6.23 -4.76
CA PRO A 110 -15.91 -5.47 -4.60
C PRO A 110 -15.70 -4.39 -3.53
N PRO A 111 -16.37 -3.24 -3.64
CA PRO A 111 -16.34 -2.25 -2.58
C PRO A 111 -16.87 -2.88 -1.30
N VAL A 112 -16.31 -2.48 -0.15
CA VAL A 112 -16.88 -2.83 1.14
C VAL A 112 -17.87 -1.77 1.57
N THR A 113 -18.95 -2.21 2.18
CA THR A 113 -19.95 -1.32 2.76
C THR A 113 -19.53 -0.99 4.19
N VAL A 114 -19.46 0.30 4.51
CA VAL A 114 -19.20 0.79 5.86
C VAL A 114 -20.44 1.52 6.36
N LEU A 115 -20.94 1.07 7.49
CA LEU A 115 -22.08 1.63 8.19
C LEU A 115 -21.60 2.36 9.42
N SER A 116 -22.15 3.54 9.72
CA SER A 116 -21.91 4.26 10.95
C SER A 116 -23.24 4.80 11.52
N GLU A 117 -23.35 4.85 12.84
CA GLU A 117 -24.55 5.40 13.48
C GLU A 117 -24.60 6.94 13.42
N GLY A 118 -23.50 7.58 13.04
CA GLY A 118 -23.41 9.04 12.98
C GLY A 118 -22.06 9.53 12.45
N ARG A 119 -21.42 10.37 13.22
CA ARG A 119 -20.09 10.90 12.88
C ARG A 119 -19.06 9.79 12.91
N CYS A 120 -18.19 9.84 11.94
CA CYS A 120 -17.13 8.87 11.79
C CYS A 120 -15.85 9.58 11.34
N GLY A 121 -14.78 9.36 12.06
CA GLY A 121 -13.45 9.86 11.77
C GLY A 121 -12.49 8.71 11.54
N THR A 122 -11.89 8.63 10.36
CA THR A 122 -10.91 7.60 10.02
C THR A 122 -9.57 8.21 9.62
N LEU A 123 -8.50 7.55 10.02
CA LEU A 123 -7.19 7.71 9.41
C LEU A 123 -6.97 6.55 8.45
N GLU A 124 -6.56 6.85 7.23
CA GLU A 124 -6.32 5.84 6.23
C GLU A 124 -4.92 5.95 5.66
N VAL A 125 -4.30 4.79 5.49
CA VAL A 125 -3.04 4.65 4.78
C VAL A 125 -3.27 3.69 3.63
N ALA A 126 -3.27 4.23 2.42
CA ALA A 126 -3.32 3.44 1.21
C ALA A 126 -1.89 3.19 0.72
N VAL A 127 -1.57 1.93 0.50
CA VAL A 127 -0.26 1.49 0.01
C VAL A 127 -0.41 0.76 -1.31
N GLY A 128 0.49 1.05 -2.23
CA GLY A 128 0.51 0.42 -3.54
C GLY A 128 1.08 -1.00 -3.51
N ARG A 129 1.04 -1.63 -4.69
CA ARG A 129 1.52 -3.00 -4.90
C ARG A 129 3.01 -3.14 -4.58
N GLU A 130 3.84 -2.16 -4.97
CA GLU A 130 5.29 -2.21 -4.75
C GLU A 130 5.63 -2.29 -3.25
N PHE A 131 4.89 -1.56 -2.39
CA PHE A 131 5.03 -1.68 -0.95
C PHE A 131 4.68 -3.08 -0.46
N LEU A 132 3.56 -3.64 -0.92
CA LEU A 132 3.12 -4.98 -0.49
C LEU A 132 4.11 -6.06 -0.94
N GLU A 133 4.63 -5.99 -2.17
CA GLU A 133 5.63 -6.92 -2.68
C GLU A 133 6.95 -6.82 -1.90
N ARG A 134 7.28 -5.64 -1.36
CA ARG A 134 8.47 -5.37 -0.59
C ARG A 134 8.39 -5.91 0.85
N PHE A 135 7.28 -5.65 1.51
CA PHE A 135 7.13 -5.94 2.93
C PHE A 135 6.33 -7.21 3.21
N PHE A 136 5.49 -7.61 2.27
CA PHE A 136 4.60 -8.75 2.40
C PHE A 136 4.64 -9.59 1.13
N ALA A 137 5.21 -10.76 1.25
CA ALA A 137 5.17 -11.76 0.20
C ALA A 137 3.76 -12.31 -0.06
N TRP A 138 2.76 -11.74 0.59
CA TRP A 138 1.40 -12.21 0.50
C TRP A 138 0.43 -11.03 0.40
N THR A 139 -0.40 -11.08 -0.63
CA THR A 139 -1.51 -10.16 -0.82
C THR A 139 -2.79 -10.88 -0.41
N GLY A 140 -3.37 -10.50 0.73
CA GLY A 140 -4.66 -11.00 1.16
C GLY A 140 -5.76 -10.60 0.18
N THR A 141 -6.81 -11.38 0.18
CA THR A 141 -8.07 -11.00 -0.48
C THR A 141 -9.12 -10.70 0.58
N GLY A 142 -9.89 -9.63 0.37
CA GLY A 142 -10.97 -9.27 1.28
C GLY A 142 -10.57 -8.25 2.34
N VAL A 143 -11.12 -8.38 3.52
CA VAL A 143 -10.90 -7.44 4.64
C VAL A 143 -10.47 -8.18 5.88
N THR A 144 -9.58 -7.54 6.64
CA THR A 144 -9.02 -8.04 7.88
C THR A 144 -9.26 -7.07 9.00
N PRO A 145 -9.85 -7.51 10.11
CA PRO A 145 -10.00 -6.66 11.27
C PRO A 145 -8.66 -6.37 11.95
N ILE A 146 -8.52 -5.16 12.46
CA ILE A 146 -7.44 -4.73 13.34
C ILE A 146 -8.06 -4.50 14.71
N PRO A 147 -7.72 -5.30 15.72
CA PRO A 147 -8.28 -5.13 17.07
C PRO A 147 -7.83 -3.78 17.67
N PRO A 148 -8.64 -3.15 18.51
CA PRO A 148 -8.23 -1.97 19.24
C PRO A 148 -7.12 -2.28 20.24
N GLY A 149 -6.33 -1.28 20.59
CA GLY A 149 -5.33 -1.39 21.66
C GLY A 149 -3.94 -1.86 21.23
N LEU A 150 -3.71 -2.20 19.96
CA LEU A 150 -2.38 -2.55 19.48
C LEU A 150 -1.41 -1.37 19.62
N ALA A 151 -0.20 -1.63 20.14
CA ALA A 151 0.82 -0.60 20.31
C ALA A 151 1.29 -0.05 18.95
N THR A 152 1.43 -0.91 17.96
CA THR A 152 1.81 -0.55 16.58
C THR A 152 0.78 0.38 15.93
N THR A 153 -0.52 0.12 16.11
CA THR A 153 -1.60 0.98 15.63
C THR A 153 -1.54 2.36 16.26
N ARG A 154 -1.31 2.45 17.58
CA ARG A 154 -1.18 3.73 18.28
C ARG A 154 0.01 4.55 17.79
N ILE A 155 1.15 3.92 17.55
CA ILE A 155 2.35 4.59 17.01
C ILE A 155 2.07 5.09 15.61
N LEU A 156 1.48 4.26 14.74
CA LEU A 156 1.13 4.65 13.38
C LEU A 156 0.15 5.82 13.37
N LEU A 157 -0.93 5.77 14.18
CA LEU A 157 -1.89 6.86 14.32
C LEU A 157 -1.21 8.17 14.73
N ALA A 158 -0.36 8.13 15.76
CA ALA A 158 0.33 9.33 16.26
C ALA A 158 1.25 9.92 15.17
N THR A 159 2.02 9.08 14.47
CA THR A 159 2.91 9.50 13.38
C THR A 159 2.13 10.12 12.22
N ALA A 160 1.07 9.45 11.79
CA ALA A 160 0.25 9.87 10.66
C ALA A 160 -0.52 11.17 10.94
N ILE A 161 -1.16 11.28 12.12
CA ILE A 161 -1.87 12.50 12.55
C ILE A 161 -0.88 13.67 12.63
N THR A 162 0.30 13.46 13.23
CA THR A 162 1.32 14.51 13.33
C THR A 162 1.79 14.94 11.94
N THR A 163 2.01 14.00 11.02
CA THR A 163 2.39 14.30 9.64
C THR A 163 1.35 15.16 8.93
N LEU A 164 0.08 14.80 9.04
CA LEU A 164 -1.02 15.57 8.45
C LEU A 164 -1.23 16.94 9.11
N ALA A 165 -0.85 17.12 10.37
CA ALA A 165 -0.92 18.38 11.09
C ALA A 165 0.26 19.31 10.81
N THR A 166 1.32 18.83 10.15
CA THR A 166 2.48 19.64 9.76
C THR A 166 2.33 20.16 8.33
N SER A 167 3.21 21.09 7.94
CA SER A 167 3.28 21.62 6.56
C SER A 167 4.18 20.80 5.62
N ILE A 168 4.50 19.55 5.99
CA ILE A 168 5.33 18.67 5.14
C ILE A 168 4.56 18.34 3.87
N GLU A 169 5.20 18.55 2.73
CA GLU A 169 4.69 18.19 1.40
C GLU A 169 5.46 17.00 0.82
N THR A 170 4.86 16.30 -0.15
CA THR A 170 5.51 15.14 -0.79
C THR A 170 6.76 15.49 -1.58
N THR A 171 6.91 16.77 -1.94
CA THR A 171 8.10 17.33 -2.62
C THR A 171 9.23 17.70 -1.67
N ASP A 172 8.97 17.74 -0.36
CA ASP A 172 9.99 18.09 0.64
C ASP A 172 11.03 16.96 0.77
N PRO A 173 12.32 17.31 0.94
CA PRO A 173 13.36 16.30 1.18
C PRO A 173 13.10 15.43 2.42
N THR A 174 12.41 15.97 3.42
CA THR A 174 12.03 15.26 4.65
C THR A 174 10.95 14.21 4.42
N TRP A 175 10.16 14.32 3.35
CA TRP A 175 9.10 13.38 3.02
C TRP A 175 9.60 11.93 2.88
N ILE A 176 10.78 11.73 2.32
CA ILE A 176 11.38 10.40 2.17
C ILE A 176 11.50 9.70 3.53
N SER A 177 11.95 10.42 4.57
CA SER A 177 12.09 9.88 5.91
C SER A 177 10.74 9.65 6.59
N VAL A 178 9.82 10.61 6.48
CA VAL A 178 8.47 10.53 7.04
C VAL A 178 7.70 9.37 6.39
N ARG A 179 7.77 9.24 5.08
CA ARG A 179 7.18 8.13 4.34
C ARG A 179 7.71 6.78 4.85
N SER A 180 9.03 6.65 5.00
CA SER A 180 9.65 5.42 5.52
C SER A 180 9.19 5.07 6.94
N MET A 181 8.95 6.07 7.80
CA MET A 181 8.37 5.87 9.13
C MET A 181 6.93 5.35 9.05
N ILE A 182 6.11 5.93 8.17
CA ILE A 182 4.72 5.47 7.94
C ILE A 182 4.71 4.06 7.37
N GLU A 183 5.51 3.77 6.35
CA GLU A 183 5.67 2.44 5.77
C GLU A 183 6.07 1.39 6.81
N SER A 184 7.03 1.74 7.68
CA SER A 184 7.44 0.86 8.79
C SER A 184 6.32 0.63 9.79
N GLY A 185 5.54 1.67 10.10
CA GLY A 185 4.37 1.58 10.98
C GLY A 185 3.27 0.69 10.39
N VAL A 186 2.96 0.84 9.10
CA VAL A 186 2.03 -0.04 8.37
C VAL A 186 2.51 -1.48 8.40
N SER A 187 3.80 -1.70 8.12
CA SER A 187 4.41 -3.03 8.17
C SER A 187 4.27 -3.68 9.54
N ALA A 188 4.49 -2.90 10.61
CA ALA A 188 4.36 -3.40 11.97
C ALA A 188 2.92 -3.80 12.31
N VAL A 189 1.93 -2.97 11.94
CA VAL A 189 0.49 -3.29 12.14
C VAL A 189 0.13 -4.55 11.36
N LEU A 190 0.51 -4.63 10.09
CA LEU A 190 0.21 -5.78 9.25
C LEU A 190 0.90 -7.07 9.76
N ALA A 191 2.12 -6.97 10.27
CA ALA A 191 2.82 -8.11 10.87
C ALA A 191 2.16 -8.60 12.17
N GLU A 192 1.61 -7.69 12.98
CA GLU A 192 0.92 -8.02 14.22
C GLU A 192 -0.46 -8.64 13.95
N THR A 193 -1.17 -8.17 12.92
CA THR A 193 -2.48 -8.71 12.49
C THR A 193 -2.36 -9.90 11.55
N GLY A 194 -1.24 -10.05 10.84
CA GLY A 194 -1.03 -11.04 9.81
C GLY A 194 -1.26 -12.51 10.22
N PRO A 195 -0.81 -12.99 11.40
CA PRO A 195 -1.08 -14.36 11.84
C PRO A 195 -2.58 -14.65 12.07
N ALA A 196 -3.35 -13.64 12.45
CA ALA A 196 -4.81 -13.77 12.59
C ALA A 196 -5.52 -13.88 11.23
N LEU A 197 -4.86 -13.41 10.15
CA LEU A 197 -5.38 -13.44 8.78
C LEU A 197 -5.34 -14.83 8.15
N HIS A 198 -4.29 -15.60 8.45
CA HIS A 198 -4.05 -16.93 7.88
C HIS A 198 -3.55 -17.91 8.94
N PRO A 199 -4.47 -18.47 9.72
CA PRO A 199 -4.11 -19.54 10.66
C PRO A 199 -3.46 -20.75 9.97
N SER A 200 -3.56 -20.83 8.63
CA SER A 200 -2.94 -21.89 7.83
C SER A 200 -1.49 -21.62 7.38
N VAL A 201 -0.97 -20.39 7.55
CA VAL A 201 0.41 -20.08 7.18
C VAL A 201 1.30 -20.14 8.40
N PRO A 202 2.29 -21.03 8.46
CA PRO A 202 3.23 -21.07 9.57
C PRO A 202 3.95 -19.73 9.73
N VAL A 203 4.03 -19.23 10.97
CA VAL A 203 4.76 -17.97 11.30
C VAL A 203 6.20 -18.02 10.79
N THR A 204 6.81 -19.19 10.76
CA THR A 204 8.15 -19.41 10.20
C THR A 204 8.25 -19.11 8.71
N ALA A 205 7.21 -19.44 7.92
CA ALA A 205 7.18 -19.14 6.48
C ALA A 205 7.02 -17.63 6.23
N LEU A 206 6.17 -16.95 7.01
CA LEU A 206 6.01 -15.49 6.91
C LEU A 206 7.31 -14.75 7.29
N ARG A 207 7.99 -15.20 8.35
CA ARG A 207 9.30 -14.64 8.73
C ARG A 207 10.32 -14.84 7.62
N LEU A 208 10.39 -16.05 7.06
CA LEU A 208 11.31 -16.35 5.96
C LEU A 208 11.06 -15.45 4.75
N LEU A 209 9.81 -15.23 4.39
CA LEU A 209 9.45 -14.36 3.27
C LEU A 209 9.84 -12.90 3.53
N ARG A 210 9.54 -12.38 4.72
CA ARG A 210 9.95 -11.03 5.13
C ARG A 210 11.46 -10.87 5.07
N ASP A 211 12.20 -11.83 5.66
CA ASP A 211 13.66 -11.78 5.71
C ASP A 211 14.26 -11.93 4.29
N ALA A 212 13.61 -12.72 3.41
CA ALA A 212 13.96 -12.83 2.01
C ALA A 212 13.78 -11.51 1.26
N HIS A 213 12.65 -10.83 1.42
CA HIS A 213 12.41 -9.53 0.77
C HIS A 213 13.38 -8.46 1.28
N ALA A 214 13.63 -8.37 2.58
CA ALA A 214 14.60 -7.42 3.14
C ALA A 214 16.02 -7.67 2.59
N LEU A 215 16.41 -8.92 2.43
CA LEU A 215 17.71 -9.29 1.84
C LEU A 215 17.77 -8.97 0.34
N ILE A 216 16.69 -9.27 -0.40
CA ILE A 216 16.59 -8.92 -1.83
C ILE A 216 16.76 -7.42 -2.04
N GLU A 217 16.11 -6.57 -1.24
CA GLU A 217 16.25 -5.12 -1.35
C GLU A 217 17.68 -4.63 -1.14
N ARG A 218 18.35 -5.21 -0.15
CA ARG A 218 19.71 -4.84 0.18
C ARG A 218 20.70 -5.27 -0.90
N GLU A 219 20.53 -6.49 -1.44
CA GLU A 219 21.53 -7.16 -2.28
C GLU A 219 21.16 -7.15 -3.78
N CYS A 220 19.96 -6.71 -4.19
CA CYS A 220 19.51 -6.78 -5.59
C CYS A 220 20.41 -6.03 -6.58
N ARG A 221 21.20 -5.06 -6.09
CA ARG A 221 22.17 -4.30 -6.89
C ARG A 221 23.36 -5.13 -7.36
N ASP A 222 23.70 -6.17 -6.62
CA ASP A 222 24.75 -7.10 -7.04
C ASP A 222 24.19 -7.99 -8.15
N VAL A 223 24.78 -7.91 -9.34
CA VAL A 223 24.41 -8.73 -10.51
C VAL A 223 24.56 -10.23 -10.25
N SER A 224 25.48 -10.62 -9.37
CA SER A 224 25.73 -12.00 -8.96
C SER A 224 24.72 -12.54 -7.95
N PHE A 225 23.93 -11.66 -7.31
CA PHE A 225 22.94 -12.06 -6.34
C PHE A 225 21.78 -12.77 -7.04
N ASP A 226 21.67 -14.06 -6.79
CA ASP A 226 20.68 -14.95 -7.37
C ASP A 226 19.89 -15.71 -6.29
N VAL A 227 19.00 -16.60 -6.72
CA VAL A 227 18.15 -17.39 -5.80
C VAL A 227 18.98 -18.30 -4.89
N ARG A 228 20.13 -18.79 -5.36
CA ARG A 228 21.03 -19.64 -4.56
C ARG A 228 21.71 -18.80 -3.47
N ALA A 229 22.19 -17.62 -3.84
CA ALA A 229 22.77 -16.68 -2.88
C ALA A 229 21.74 -16.27 -1.80
N LEU A 230 20.49 -16.00 -2.19
CA LEU A 230 19.40 -15.71 -1.28
C LEU A 230 19.13 -16.88 -0.31
N ALA A 231 19.01 -18.12 -0.80
CA ALA A 231 18.79 -19.29 0.03
C ALA A 231 19.94 -19.53 1.02
N THR A 232 21.18 -19.38 0.54
CA THR A 232 22.39 -19.51 1.37
C THR A 232 22.43 -18.47 2.49
N ALA A 233 22.18 -17.21 2.17
CA ALA A 233 22.20 -16.13 3.14
C ALA A 233 21.10 -16.25 4.20
N LEU A 234 19.95 -16.85 3.85
CA LEU A 234 18.86 -17.15 4.78
C LEU A 234 19.02 -18.49 5.50
N SER A 235 20.09 -19.24 5.21
CA SER A 235 20.35 -20.57 5.80
C SER A 235 19.20 -21.57 5.59
N VAL A 236 18.54 -21.53 4.43
CA VAL A 236 17.44 -22.42 4.06
C VAL A 236 17.74 -23.19 2.78
N SER A 237 17.05 -24.32 2.58
CA SER A 237 17.11 -25.03 1.30
C SER A 237 16.37 -24.26 0.19
N MET A 238 16.78 -24.48 -1.07
CA MET A 238 16.04 -23.97 -2.24
C MET A 238 14.57 -24.38 -2.19
N THR A 239 14.29 -25.63 -1.85
CA THR A 239 12.91 -26.15 -1.75
C THR A 239 12.10 -25.38 -0.70
N THR A 240 12.69 -25.12 0.47
CA THR A 240 12.04 -24.33 1.53
C THR A 240 11.75 -22.90 1.08
N LEU A 241 12.71 -22.28 0.38
CA LEU A 241 12.55 -20.94 -0.14
C LEU A 241 11.44 -20.88 -1.20
N TYR A 242 11.44 -21.78 -2.18
CA TYR A 242 10.38 -21.83 -3.20
C TYR A 242 9.01 -22.13 -2.59
N ALA A 243 8.89 -23.07 -1.64
CA ALA A 243 7.63 -23.36 -0.95
C ALA A 243 7.09 -22.16 -0.16
N ALA A 244 7.97 -21.30 0.38
CA ALA A 244 7.55 -20.05 1.01
C ALA A 244 6.97 -19.08 -0.03
N PHE A 245 7.64 -18.89 -1.16
CA PHE A 245 7.21 -17.98 -2.23
C PHE A 245 5.99 -18.46 -3.02
N GLU A 246 5.79 -19.77 -3.18
CA GLU A 246 4.61 -20.34 -3.87
C GLU A 246 3.29 -19.86 -3.25
N ARG A 247 3.27 -19.66 -1.94
CA ARG A 247 2.10 -19.17 -1.21
C ARG A 247 1.74 -17.71 -1.50
N SER A 248 2.67 -16.95 -2.07
CA SER A 248 2.49 -15.56 -2.53
C SER A 248 2.28 -15.45 -4.03
N GLU A 249 1.97 -16.56 -4.71
CA GLU A 249 1.83 -16.63 -6.17
C GLU A 249 3.03 -16.02 -6.92
N SER A 250 4.22 -16.09 -6.31
CA SER A 250 5.46 -15.51 -6.79
C SER A 250 6.59 -16.53 -6.74
N THR A 251 7.76 -16.16 -7.26
CA THR A 251 8.98 -16.94 -7.10
C THR A 251 10.13 -16.06 -6.60
N PRO A 252 11.14 -16.63 -5.90
CA PRO A 252 12.31 -15.88 -5.47
C PRO A 252 13.01 -15.13 -6.63
N ALA A 253 13.11 -15.76 -7.79
CA ALA A 253 13.69 -15.15 -8.99
C ALA A 253 12.88 -13.95 -9.48
N GLN A 254 11.56 -14.06 -9.43
CA GLN A 254 10.65 -12.97 -9.81
C GLN A 254 10.77 -11.81 -8.82
N ALA A 255 10.85 -12.07 -7.51
CA ALA A 255 11.04 -11.04 -6.51
C ALA A 255 12.35 -10.26 -6.69
N ILE A 256 13.48 -10.96 -6.92
CA ILE A 256 14.78 -10.32 -7.23
C ILE A 256 14.66 -9.45 -8.50
N ARG A 257 14.03 -9.97 -9.55
CA ARG A 257 13.84 -9.22 -10.79
C ARG A 257 12.99 -7.98 -10.59
N LEU A 258 11.89 -8.06 -9.81
CA LEU A 258 11.00 -6.93 -9.54
C LEU A 258 11.71 -5.84 -8.72
N ALA A 259 12.51 -6.21 -7.72
CA ALA A 259 13.31 -5.26 -6.96
C ALA A 259 14.28 -4.48 -7.87
N ARG A 260 14.97 -5.17 -8.80
CA ARG A 260 15.84 -4.55 -9.79
C ARG A 260 15.08 -3.62 -10.75
N VAL A 261 13.91 -4.05 -11.22
CA VAL A 261 13.02 -3.25 -12.09
C VAL A 261 12.57 -1.98 -11.38
N GLY A 262 12.12 -2.07 -10.14
CA GLY A 262 11.72 -0.90 -9.33
C GLY A 262 12.89 0.08 -9.15
N LEU A 263 14.09 -0.41 -8.86
CA LEU A 263 15.29 0.43 -8.74
C LEU A 263 15.65 1.14 -10.06
N ALA A 264 15.67 0.39 -11.17
CA ALA A 264 15.94 0.94 -12.51
C ALA A 264 14.92 2.00 -12.91
N ARG A 265 13.64 1.77 -12.62
CA ARG A 265 12.55 2.73 -12.91
C ARG A 265 12.77 4.05 -12.16
N ARG A 266 13.00 4.02 -10.85
CA ARG A 266 13.28 5.22 -10.05
C ARG A 266 14.49 6.02 -10.56
N MET A 267 15.53 5.32 -11.06
CA MET A 267 16.70 5.98 -11.64
C MET A 267 16.39 6.63 -13.00
N LEU A 268 15.59 5.96 -13.84
CA LEU A 268 15.16 6.49 -15.14
C LEU A 268 14.23 7.69 -15.01
N GLU A 269 13.33 7.69 -14.03
CA GLU A 269 12.38 8.80 -13.78
C GLU A 269 13.08 10.11 -13.39
N ARG A 270 14.28 10.01 -12.82
CA ARG A 270 15.14 11.18 -12.51
C ARG A 270 15.84 11.78 -13.74
N ARG A 271 15.72 11.18 -14.92
CA ARG A 271 16.33 11.62 -16.17
C ARG A 271 15.29 12.16 -17.12
N ILE A 272 15.47 13.37 -17.61
CA ILE A 272 14.54 14.00 -18.57
C ILE A 272 14.56 13.27 -19.90
N THR A 273 15.77 12.87 -20.37
CA THR A 273 15.94 12.14 -21.65
C THR A 273 17.10 11.15 -21.48
N PRO A 274 16.84 9.89 -21.10
CA PRO A 274 17.91 8.91 -20.90
C PRO A 274 18.63 8.60 -22.22
N THR A 275 19.95 8.66 -22.21
CA THR A 275 20.83 8.25 -23.32
C THR A 275 21.15 6.75 -23.25
N ALA A 276 21.80 6.20 -24.29
CA ALA A 276 22.27 4.81 -24.26
C ALA A 276 23.28 4.58 -23.13
N ALA A 277 24.16 5.54 -22.86
CA ALA A 277 25.11 5.48 -21.76
C ALA A 277 24.42 5.50 -20.38
N ASP A 278 23.33 6.29 -20.24
CA ASP A 278 22.52 6.27 -19.02
C ASP A 278 21.87 4.90 -18.81
N HIS A 279 21.36 4.25 -19.86
CA HIS A 279 20.79 2.92 -19.75
C HIS A 279 21.79 1.87 -19.29
N GLU A 280 23.06 1.90 -19.78
CA GLU A 280 24.09 0.99 -19.32
C GLU A 280 24.48 1.24 -17.86
N ALA A 281 24.69 2.50 -17.49
CA ALA A 281 25.01 2.88 -16.10
C ALA A 281 23.88 2.48 -15.13
N ILE A 282 22.62 2.73 -15.52
CA ILE A 282 21.47 2.36 -14.68
C ILE A 282 21.32 0.85 -14.59
N ALA A 283 21.56 0.11 -15.65
CA ALA A 283 21.52 -1.36 -15.64
C ALA A 283 22.53 -1.94 -14.65
N GLU A 284 23.76 -1.45 -14.66
CA GLU A 284 24.80 -1.83 -13.71
C GLU A 284 24.40 -1.51 -12.27
N LEU A 285 23.98 -0.27 -12.00
CA LEU A 285 23.56 0.18 -10.66
C LEU A 285 22.32 -0.53 -10.14
N ALA A 286 21.46 -1.03 -11.01
CA ALA A 286 20.25 -1.77 -10.67
C ALA A 286 20.44 -3.30 -10.64
N GLY A 287 21.69 -3.79 -10.83
CA GLY A 287 22.03 -5.21 -10.77
C GLY A 287 21.63 -6.01 -12.01
N PHE A 288 21.46 -5.37 -13.18
CA PHE A 288 21.24 -6.06 -14.43
C PHE A 288 22.55 -6.34 -15.17
N PRO A 289 22.68 -7.48 -15.85
CA PRO A 289 23.89 -7.79 -16.60
C PRO A 289 24.09 -6.90 -17.84
N SER A 290 23.06 -6.18 -18.32
CA SER A 290 23.14 -5.25 -19.46
C SER A 290 21.90 -4.36 -19.54
N ALA A 291 22.00 -3.21 -20.25
CA ALA A 291 20.86 -2.37 -20.56
C ALA A 291 19.77 -3.12 -21.32
N ALA A 292 20.12 -4.03 -22.22
CA ALA A 292 19.16 -4.84 -22.98
C ALA A 292 18.30 -5.71 -22.06
N SER A 293 18.92 -6.37 -21.06
CA SER A 293 18.21 -7.19 -20.08
C SER A 293 17.32 -6.35 -19.17
N MET A 294 17.77 -5.18 -18.72
CA MET A 294 17.00 -4.22 -17.97
C MET A 294 15.78 -3.74 -18.75
N LEU A 295 15.97 -3.28 -19.99
CA LEU A 295 14.87 -2.79 -20.84
C LEU A 295 13.85 -3.89 -21.16
N LYS A 296 14.29 -5.13 -21.36
CA LYS A 296 13.41 -6.28 -21.51
C LYS A 296 12.59 -6.53 -20.24
N ALA A 297 13.21 -6.44 -19.07
CA ALA A 297 12.53 -6.61 -17.79
C ALA A 297 11.50 -5.51 -17.53
N LEU A 298 11.84 -4.24 -17.80
CA LEU A 298 10.94 -3.08 -17.72
C LEU A 298 9.74 -3.17 -18.67
N ARG A 299 9.92 -3.74 -19.88
CA ARG A 299 8.81 -3.96 -20.83
C ARG A 299 7.89 -5.09 -20.43
N ALA A 300 8.43 -6.12 -19.80
CA ALA A 300 7.67 -7.29 -19.34
C ALA A 300 6.94 -7.03 -18.02
N ASP A 301 7.20 -5.90 -17.35
CA ASP A 301 6.55 -5.52 -16.13
C ASP A 301 5.08 -5.14 -16.41
N PRO A 302 4.10 -5.82 -15.76
CA PRO A 302 2.68 -5.61 -15.98
C PRO A 302 2.21 -4.18 -15.70
N HIS A 303 2.92 -3.41 -14.87
CA HIS A 303 2.59 -2.01 -14.59
C HIS A 303 2.57 -1.10 -15.83
N ARG A 304 3.30 -1.46 -16.89
CA ARG A 304 3.28 -0.70 -18.15
C ARG A 304 2.06 -0.99 -19.03
N ARG A 305 1.36 -2.12 -18.84
CA ARG A 305 0.18 -2.47 -19.64
C ARG A 305 -1.05 -1.66 -19.25
N SER A 306 -1.19 -1.30 -17.98
CA SER A 306 -2.32 -0.46 -17.51
C SER A 306 -2.24 0.99 -18.01
N GLN A 307 -1.04 1.52 -18.28
CA GLN A 307 -0.87 2.89 -18.77
C GLN A 307 -1.12 3.04 -20.28
N ARG A 308 -1.02 1.97 -21.08
CA ARG A 308 -1.23 2.03 -22.54
C ARG A 308 -2.66 1.78 -22.99
N THR A 309 -3.53 1.30 -22.10
CA THR A 309 -4.96 1.06 -22.41
C THR A 309 -5.86 2.22 -21.97
N ALA A 310 -5.29 3.28 -21.41
CA ALA A 310 -5.97 4.48 -20.95
C ALA A 310 -5.73 5.72 -21.85
N CYS A 311 -5.16 5.52 -23.06
CA CYS A 311 -5.13 6.55 -24.12
C CYS A 311 -6.17 6.28 -25.19
#